data_160989074300923a4f26cab23ae714f7
#
_entry.id   160989074300923a4f26cab23ae714f7
#
_cell.length_a   1.000
_cell.length_b   1.000
_cell.length_c   1.000
_cell.angle_alpha   90.00
_cell.angle_beta   90.00
_cell.angle_gamma   90.00
#
_symmetry.space_group_name_H-M   'P 1'
#
loop_
_entity.id
_entity.type
_entity.pdbx_description
1 polymer ?
#
loop_
_entity_poly.entity_id
_entity_poly.type
_entity_poly.pdbx_seq_one_letter_code
_entity_poly.pdbx_strand_id
1 'polypeptide(L)'
;MLPSLTIIDDFLSDPWAARRAALALRYALPGTGRNYPGRDSTSALEVDGINAAVSRHIGIDLAGAEGTEHGHCRLTLKSDKGRSGVHVDPAFYSGILYLSRPEDCVKPGAGGTDFFRHKRTGLERVPTNGAELAATGYDNLDDLVGTVVNKDTTQPSKWERVMRVPIRFNRLLLFSPWQFHNSAPGFGTDPESGRLVMLLFFAKAKG
;
A
#
# COMPACT_ATOMS: atom_id res chain seq x y z
N MET A 1 -16.12 15.84 -1.18
CA MET A 1 -14.70 15.51 -1.49
C MET A 1 -14.36 14.23 -0.75
N LEU A 2 -13.76 13.25 -1.42
CA LEU A 2 -13.35 12.00 -0.76
C LEU A 2 -12.11 12.25 0.11
N PRO A 3 -11.98 11.54 1.25
CA PRO A 3 -10.79 11.66 2.07
C PRO A 3 -9.57 11.15 1.30
N SER A 4 -8.46 11.88 1.35
CA SER A 4 -7.21 11.46 0.71
C SER A 4 -6.47 10.38 1.51
N LEU A 5 -6.77 10.29 2.81
CA LEU A 5 -6.21 9.32 3.74
C LEU A 5 -7.18 9.11 4.91
N THR A 6 -7.37 7.84 5.31
CA THR A 6 -8.18 7.43 6.46
C THR A 6 -7.47 6.33 7.21
N ILE A 7 -7.40 6.44 8.52
CA ILE A 7 -6.82 5.42 9.41
C ILE A 7 -7.93 4.91 10.31
N ILE A 8 -8.10 3.58 10.33
CA ILE A 8 -9.09 2.90 11.15
C ILE A 8 -8.36 1.86 11.99
N ASP A 9 -8.31 2.09 13.29
CA ASP A 9 -7.77 1.13 14.24
C ASP A 9 -8.83 0.12 14.64
N ASP A 10 -8.39 -1.07 15.02
CA ASP A 10 -9.24 -2.18 15.49
C ASP A 10 -10.34 -2.54 14.46
N PHE A 11 -9.94 -2.58 13.17
CA PHE A 11 -10.86 -2.69 12.04
C PHE A 11 -11.61 -4.02 11.95
N LEU A 12 -10.92 -5.16 12.16
CA LEU A 12 -11.53 -6.49 12.17
C LEU A 12 -11.99 -6.87 13.57
N SER A 13 -13.09 -7.58 13.66
CA SER A 13 -13.58 -8.15 14.93
C SER A 13 -12.71 -9.32 15.43
N ASP A 14 -12.18 -10.14 14.52
CA ASP A 14 -11.20 -11.22 14.85
C ASP A 14 -9.94 -11.10 13.96
N PRO A 15 -9.04 -10.17 14.31
CA PRO A 15 -7.81 -9.96 13.53
C PRO A 15 -6.82 -11.12 13.69
N TRP A 16 -6.91 -11.91 14.78
CA TRP A 16 -6.05 -13.06 14.96
C TRP A 16 -6.45 -14.23 14.06
N ALA A 17 -7.75 -14.43 13.81
CA ALA A 17 -8.19 -15.40 12.79
C ALA A 17 -7.69 -15.00 11.40
N ALA A 18 -7.85 -13.71 11.02
CA ALA A 18 -7.35 -13.21 9.76
C ALA A 18 -5.82 -13.40 9.63
N ARG A 19 -5.06 -13.10 10.70
CA ARG A 19 -3.62 -13.33 10.71
C ARG A 19 -3.25 -14.81 10.53
N ARG A 20 -3.89 -15.71 11.28
CA ARG A 20 -3.64 -17.17 11.15
C ARG A 20 -3.94 -17.65 9.72
N ALA A 21 -5.06 -17.23 9.16
CA ALA A 21 -5.43 -17.55 7.79
C ALA A 21 -4.42 -16.98 6.77
N ALA A 22 -3.98 -15.73 6.94
CA ALA A 22 -2.95 -15.13 6.10
C ALA A 22 -1.64 -15.92 6.13
N LEU A 23 -1.16 -16.34 7.30
CA LEU A 23 0.07 -17.12 7.44
C LEU A 23 -0.05 -18.54 6.87
N ALA A 24 -1.25 -19.10 6.82
CA ALA A 24 -1.52 -20.41 6.23
C ALA A 24 -1.58 -20.38 4.69
N LEU A 25 -1.66 -19.21 4.07
CA LEU A 25 -1.63 -19.10 2.60
C LEU A 25 -0.30 -19.55 2.04
N ARG A 26 -0.32 -20.02 0.80
CA ARG A 26 0.90 -20.28 0.04
C ARG A 26 1.46 -18.95 -0.46
N TYR A 27 2.74 -18.72 -0.20
CA TYR A 27 3.47 -17.55 -0.70
C TYR A 27 4.36 -17.93 -1.87
N ALA A 28 4.47 -17.04 -2.83
CA ALA A 28 5.38 -17.23 -3.94
C ALA A 28 6.83 -17.28 -3.45
N LEU A 29 7.66 -18.06 -4.13
CA LEU A 29 9.08 -18.15 -3.80
C LEU A 29 9.75 -16.76 -3.90
N PRO A 30 10.71 -16.44 -3.06
CA PRO A 30 11.52 -15.24 -3.21
C PRO A 30 12.15 -15.26 -4.61
N GLY A 31 11.77 -14.34 -5.46
CA GLY A 31 12.23 -14.29 -6.86
C GLY A 31 13.11 -13.08 -7.10
N THR A 32 14.16 -13.27 -7.90
CA THR A 32 14.85 -12.17 -8.56
C THR A 32 13.87 -11.53 -9.55
N GLY A 33 13.64 -10.24 -9.43
CA GLY A 33 12.87 -9.50 -10.42
C GLY A 33 11.51 -8.98 -9.97
N ARG A 34 11.13 -9.16 -8.71
CA ARG A 34 9.92 -8.54 -8.16
C ARG A 34 10.09 -7.04 -7.98
N ASN A 35 9.03 -6.32 -8.24
CA ASN A 35 9.01 -4.87 -8.04
C ASN A 35 9.12 -4.53 -6.56
N TYR A 36 8.34 -5.17 -5.70
CA TYR A 36 8.27 -4.86 -4.26
C TYR A 36 9.03 -5.88 -3.40
N PRO A 37 9.59 -5.45 -2.26
CA PRO A 37 10.24 -6.37 -1.33
C PRO A 37 9.21 -7.32 -0.70
N GLY A 38 9.65 -8.55 -0.43
CA GLY A 38 8.83 -9.58 0.18
C GLY A 38 8.23 -10.54 -0.83
N ARG A 39 7.23 -11.27 -0.39
CA ARG A 39 6.52 -12.27 -1.18
C ARG A 39 5.03 -12.13 -1.01
N ASP A 40 4.29 -12.21 -2.10
CA ASP A 40 2.84 -12.15 -2.12
C ASP A 40 2.25 -13.57 -2.01
N SER A 41 1.11 -13.67 -1.36
CA SER A 41 0.33 -14.91 -1.37
C SER A 41 -0.12 -15.26 -2.78
N THR A 42 -0.26 -16.55 -3.09
CA THR A 42 -0.69 -17.01 -4.42
C THR A 42 -2.21 -16.93 -4.60
N SER A 43 -2.95 -16.68 -3.53
CA SER A 43 -4.38 -16.46 -3.52
C SER A 43 -4.74 -15.33 -2.56
N ALA A 44 -5.90 -14.72 -2.78
CA ALA A 44 -6.43 -13.73 -1.86
C ALA A 44 -6.80 -14.36 -0.51
N LEU A 45 -6.72 -13.59 0.55
CA LEU A 45 -7.31 -13.87 1.84
C LEU A 45 -8.78 -13.45 1.80
N GLU A 46 -9.67 -14.39 1.97
CA GLU A 46 -11.10 -14.09 2.07
C GLU A 46 -11.43 -13.51 3.44
N VAL A 47 -11.97 -12.31 3.46
CA VAL A 47 -12.49 -11.62 4.65
C VAL A 47 -13.88 -11.12 4.34
N ASP A 48 -14.87 -11.79 4.92
CA ASP A 48 -16.27 -11.51 4.66
C ASP A 48 -16.62 -10.05 4.93
N GLY A 49 -17.31 -9.44 3.97
CA GLY A 49 -17.84 -8.09 4.11
C GLY A 49 -16.79 -6.97 4.09
N ILE A 50 -15.52 -7.24 3.81
CA ILE A 50 -14.45 -6.21 3.84
C ILE A 50 -14.75 -5.06 2.89
N ASN A 51 -15.20 -5.34 1.65
CA ASN A 51 -15.53 -4.31 0.68
C ASN A 51 -16.69 -3.42 1.14
N ALA A 52 -17.74 -4.03 1.72
CA ALA A 52 -18.87 -3.29 2.28
C ALA A 52 -18.46 -2.44 3.50
N ALA A 53 -17.56 -2.96 4.35
CA ALA A 53 -17.04 -2.20 5.47
C ALA A 53 -16.25 -0.98 5.01
N VAL A 54 -15.36 -1.15 4.03
CA VAL A 54 -14.58 -0.04 3.46
C VAL A 54 -15.48 0.96 2.75
N SER A 55 -16.48 0.50 1.99
CA SER A 55 -17.47 1.36 1.31
C SER A 55 -18.18 2.29 2.30
N ARG A 56 -18.60 1.77 3.46
CA ARG A 56 -19.23 2.59 4.51
C ARG A 56 -18.30 3.68 5.05
N HIS A 57 -17.00 3.39 5.22
CA HIS A 57 -16.03 4.38 5.70
C HIS A 57 -15.73 5.46 4.67
N ILE A 58 -15.71 5.11 3.39
CA ILE A 58 -15.41 6.04 2.30
C ILE A 58 -16.66 6.79 1.82
N GLY A 59 -17.85 6.22 2.03
CA GLY A 59 -19.13 6.79 1.58
C GLY A 59 -19.41 6.59 0.09
N ILE A 60 -18.78 5.59 -0.53
CA ILE A 60 -18.97 5.19 -1.93
C ILE A 60 -18.94 3.68 -2.01
N ASP A 61 -19.79 3.09 -2.84
CA ASP A 61 -19.77 1.66 -3.10
C ASP A 61 -18.50 1.25 -3.85
N LEU A 62 -17.73 0.39 -3.21
CA LEU A 62 -16.44 -0.10 -3.68
C LEU A 62 -16.47 -1.62 -3.85
N ALA A 63 -15.80 -2.08 -4.89
CA ALA A 63 -15.52 -3.49 -5.13
C ALA A 63 -14.01 -3.69 -5.27
N GLY A 64 -13.53 -4.92 -5.11
CA GLY A 64 -12.15 -5.25 -5.42
C GLY A 64 -11.82 -4.92 -6.88
N ALA A 65 -10.70 -4.27 -7.13
CA ALA A 65 -10.26 -3.91 -8.47
C ALA A 65 -9.76 -5.15 -9.21
N GLU A 66 -10.41 -5.50 -10.33
CA GLU A 66 -10.01 -6.63 -11.16
C GLU A 66 -8.58 -6.45 -11.72
N GLY A 67 -7.85 -7.54 -11.86
CA GLY A 67 -6.48 -7.52 -12.39
C GLY A 67 -5.43 -6.96 -11.44
N THR A 68 -5.78 -6.72 -10.18
CA THR A 68 -4.87 -6.28 -9.12
C THR A 68 -4.65 -7.39 -8.08
N GLU A 69 -3.72 -7.16 -7.16
CA GLU A 69 -3.48 -8.04 -6.00
C GLU A 69 -4.47 -7.76 -4.85
N HIS A 70 -5.73 -7.39 -5.16
CA HIS A 70 -6.75 -7.16 -4.14
C HIS A 70 -6.98 -8.39 -3.27
N GLY A 71 -6.88 -8.23 -1.96
CA GLY A 71 -7.03 -9.33 -1.00
C GLY A 71 -5.77 -10.15 -0.78
N HIS A 72 -4.75 -10.05 -1.62
CA HIS A 72 -3.50 -10.80 -1.41
C HIS A 72 -2.74 -10.30 -0.18
N CYS A 73 -2.07 -11.22 0.49
CA CYS A 73 -1.20 -10.90 1.62
C CYS A 73 0.24 -10.76 1.15
N ARG A 74 0.96 -9.79 1.72
CA ARG A 74 2.40 -9.61 1.53
C ARG A 74 3.14 -9.82 2.83
N LEU A 75 4.10 -10.73 2.79
CA LEU A 75 5.03 -11.00 3.87
C LEU A 75 6.40 -10.44 3.49
N THR A 76 6.93 -9.53 4.31
CA THR A 76 8.23 -8.89 4.08
C THR A 76 9.13 -9.05 5.28
N LEU A 77 10.28 -9.70 5.09
CA LEU A 77 11.30 -9.88 6.11
C LEU A 77 12.35 -8.76 6.03
N LYS A 78 13.17 -8.64 7.06
CA LYS A 78 14.26 -7.64 7.13
C LYS A 78 15.26 -7.76 5.97
N SER A 79 15.49 -8.96 5.47
CA SER A 79 16.43 -9.24 4.38
C SER A 79 15.89 -8.97 2.99
N ASP A 80 14.56 -8.83 2.86
CA ASP A 80 13.93 -8.73 1.55
C ASP A 80 14.24 -7.40 0.86
N LYS A 81 14.51 -7.47 -0.43
CA LYS A 81 14.80 -6.34 -1.30
C LYS A 81 13.81 -6.31 -2.45
N GLY A 82 13.50 -5.12 -2.94
CA GLY A 82 12.65 -4.88 -4.11
C GLY A 82 13.31 -3.91 -5.08
N ARG A 83 12.78 -3.83 -6.29
CA ARG A 83 13.22 -2.91 -7.34
C ARG A 83 12.44 -1.59 -7.33
N SER A 84 11.22 -1.60 -6.82
CA SER A 84 10.40 -0.40 -6.70
C SER A 84 10.58 0.24 -5.33
N GLY A 85 10.69 1.54 -5.33
CA GLY A 85 10.62 2.38 -4.16
C GLY A 85 9.29 3.15 -4.14
N VAL A 86 9.37 4.48 -4.24
CA VAL A 86 8.18 5.34 -4.29
C VAL A 86 7.39 5.10 -5.58
N HIS A 87 6.08 4.92 -5.45
CA HIS A 87 5.18 4.59 -6.57
C HIS A 87 3.77 5.16 -6.34
N VAL A 88 2.90 4.90 -7.31
CA VAL A 88 1.45 5.09 -7.28
C VAL A 88 0.78 3.78 -7.67
N ASP A 89 -0.48 3.57 -7.27
CA ASP A 89 -1.22 2.35 -7.56
C ASP A 89 -2.26 2.54 -8.66
N PRO A 90 -2.50 1.53 -9.51
CA PRO A 90 -3.53 1.57 -10.54
C PRO A 90 -4.92 1.18 -9.98
N ALA A 91 -5.44 1.96 -9.04
CA ALA A 91 -6.72 1.71 -8.39
C ALA A 91 -7.51 3.00 -8.22
N PHE A 92 -8.77 2.92 -7.84
CA PHE A 92 -9.57 4.07 -7.42
C PHE A 92 -9.30 4.44 -5.95
N TYR A 93 -9.05 3.42 -5.11
CA TYR A 93 -8.64 3.56 -3.71
C TYR A 93 -7.68 2.43 -3.34
N SER A 94 -6.65 2.73 -2.56
CA SER A 94 -5.72 1.74 -2.01
C SER A 94 -5.92 1.59 -0.52
N GLY A 95 -5.66 0.39 -0.03
CA GLY A 95 -5.72 0.07 1.40
C GLY A 95 -4.65 -0.93 1.82
N ILE A 96 -4.22 -0.79 3.06
CA ILE A 96 -3.29 -1.72 3.72
C ILE A 96 -3.89 -2.09 5.07
N LEU A 97 -4.23 -3.36 5.25
CA LEU A 97 -4.58 -3.90 6.55
C LEU A 97 -3.34 -4.56 7.17
N TYR A 98 -2.89 -4.03 8.31
CA TYR A 98 -1.71 -4.54 8.99
C TYR A 98 -2.06 -5.71 9.91
N LEU A 99 -1.40 -6.85 9.66
CA LEU A 99 -1.61 -8.11 10.37
C LEU A 99 -0.35 -8.59 11.12
N SER A 100 0.71 -7.79 11.21
CA SER A 100 1.89 -8.09 12.03
C SER A 100 1.53 -8.07 13.51
N ARG A 101 2.21 -8.91 14.34
CA ARG A 101 1.91 -8.99 15.77
C ARG A 101 2.14 -7.64 16.47
N PRO A 102 1.37 -7.34 17.54
CA PRO A 102 1.53 -6.09 18.28
C PRO A 102 2.95 -5.84 18.76
N GLU A 103 3.62 -6.87 19.31
CA GLU A 103 5.00 -6.79 19.83
C GLU A 103 6.04 -6.54 18.74
N ASP A 104 5.76 -6.90 17.49
CA ASP A 104 6.65 -6.63 16.36
C ASP A 104 6.43 -5.23 15.78
N CYS A 105 5.22 -4.69 15.92
CA CYS A 105 4.89 -3.34 15.43
C CYS A 105 5.57 -2.21 16.22
N VAL A 106 5.94 -2.45 17.48
CA VAL A 106 6.55 -1.45 18.36
C VAL A 106 8.08 -1.50 18.38
N LYS A 107 8.71 -2.44 17.69
CA LYS A 107 10.16 -2.58 17.64
C LYS A 107 10.80 -1.40 16.90
N PRO A 108 12.01 -0.96 17.31
CA PRO A 108 12.76 0.04 16.56
C PRO A 108 12.92 -0.37 15.08
N GLY A 109 12.62 0.52 14.16
CA GLY A 109 12.66 0.25 12.73
C GLY A 109 11.41 -0.44 12.17
N ALA A 110 10.45 -0.84 13.00
CA ALA A 110 9.14 -1.28 12.52
C ALA A 110 8.53 -0.16 11.68
N GLY A 111 8.08 -0.54 10.51
CA GLY A 111 7.68 0.44 9.50
C GLY A 111 6.19 0.73 9.51
N GLY A 112 5.67 0.93 8.33
CA GLY A 112 4.28 1.28 8.08
C GLY A 112 4.13 1.57 6.60
N THR A 113 3.48 2.68 6.27
CA THR A 113 3.43 3.23 4.92
C THR A 113 3.94 4.66 4.95
N ASP A 114 4.91 4.96 4.10
CA ASP A 114 5.52 6.28 3.95
C ASP A 114 4.92 7.00 2.76
N PHE A 115 4.69 8.31 2.92
CA PHE A 115 4.25 9.20 1.87
C PHE A 115 5.33 10.24 1.59
N PHE A 116 5.46 10.65 0.31
CA PHE A 116 6.60 11.39 -0.16
C PHE A 116 6.22 12.60 -0.98
N ARG A 117 7.13 13.60 -0.95
CA ARG A 117 7.20 14.70 -1.89
C ARG A 117 8.37 14.48 -2.83
N HIS A 118 8.15 14.63 -4.12
CA HIS A 118 9.26 14.64 -5.09
C HIS A 118 9.97 15.99 -5.05
N LYS A 119 11.25 16.01 -4.66
CA LYS A 119 11.98 17.26 -4.36
C LYS A 119 12.06 18.23 -5.53
N ARG A 120 12.25 17.74 -6.75
CA ARG A 120 12.42 18.61 -7.93
C ARG A 120 11.11 19.28 -8.34
N THR A 121 9.98 18.56 -8.26
CA THR A 121 8.69 19.08 -8.73
C THR A 121 7.83 19.65 -7.60
N GLY A 122 8.13 19.34 -6.34
CA GLY A 122 7.29 19.68 -5.19
C GLY A 122 5.99 18.87 -5.09
N LEU A 123 5.73 17.96 -6.02
CA LEU A 123 4.52 17.16 -6.04
C LEU A 123 4.53 16.09 -4.94
N GLU A 124 3.38 15.86 -4.34
CA GLU A 124 3.13 14.77 -3.37
C GLU A 124 2.21 13.68 -3.96
N ARG A 125 1.63 13.95 -5.11
CA ARG A 125 0.77 13.05 -5.86
C ARG A 125 0.79 13.34 -7.35
N VAL A 126 0.26 12.44 -8.12
CA VAL A 126 -0.02 12.67 -9.53
C VAL A 126 -1.22 13.64 -9.65
N PRO A 127 -1.19 14.61 -10.58
CA PRO A 127 -2.34 15.46 -10.90
C PRO A 127 -3.58 14.64 -11.23
N THR A 128 -4.74 15.09 -10.76
CA THR A 128 -6.02 14.39 -10.94
C THR A 128 -6.97 15.08 -11.91
N ASN A 129 -6.55 16.21 -12.46
CA ASN A 129 -7.31 16.97 -13.48
C ASN A 129 -6.35 17.76 -14.39
N GLY A 130 -6.90 18.25 -15.51
CA GLY A 130 -6.12 18.96 -16.53
C GLY A 130 -5.47 20.27 -16.04
N ALA A 131 -6.12 21.00 -15.14
CA ALA A 131 -5.56 22.25 -14.61
C ALA A 131 -4.33 21.99 -13.73
N GLU A 132 -4.41 20.98 -12.89
CA GLU A 132 -3.26 20.54 -12.07
C GLU A 132 -2.11 20.05 -12.97
N LEU A 133 -2.42 19.26 -14.01
CA LEU A 133 -1.41 18.77 -14.94
C LEU A 133 -0.72 19.92 -15.67
N ALA A 134 -1.48 20.86 -16.22
CA ALA A 134 -0.95 22.03 -16.91
C ALA A 134 0.01 22.86 -16.01
N ALA A 135 -0.29 22.96 -14.72
CA ALA A 135 0.56 23.64 -13.75
C ALA A 135 1.90 22.96 -13.50
N THR A 136 2.05 21.68 -13.87
CA THR A 136 3.32 20.94 -13.71
C THR A 136 4.31 21.16 -14.87
N GLY A 137 3.84 21.64 -16.01
CA GLY A 137 4.63 21.78 -17.24
C GLY A 137 4.84 20.47 -18.01
N TYR A 138 4.12 19.40 -17.66
CA TYR A 138 4.09 18.14 -18.41
C TYR A 138 2.90 18.10 -19.36
N ASP A 139 3.09 17.52 -20.55
CA ASP A 139 2.06 17.45 -21.58
C ASP A 139 0.95 16.43 -21.25
N ASN A 140 1.31 15.34 -20.57
CA ASN A 140 0.40 14.27 -20.21
C ASN A 140 0.86 13.53 -18.93
N LEU A 141 -0.04 12.71 -18.38
CA LEU A 141 0.21 11.96 -17.14
C LEU A 141 1.27 10.88 -17.32
N ASP A 142 1.32 10.22 -18.46
CA ASP A 142 2.28 9.13 -18.72
C ASP A 142 3.71 9.66 -18.72
N ASP A 143 3.94 10.82 -19.33
CA ASP A 143 5.24 11.49 -19.31
C ASP A 143 5.62 11.91 -17.89
N LEU A 144 4.71 12.50 -17.13
CA LEU A 144 4.94 12.85 -15.73
C LEU A 144 5.28 11.61 -14.90
N VAL A 145 4.45 10.56 -14.98
CA VAL A 145 4.67 9.32 -14.22
C VAL A 145 5.99 8.66 -14.65
N GLY A 146 6.26 8.58 -15.94
CA GLY A 146 7.52 8.04 -16.45
C GLY A 146 8.75 8.78 -15.95
N THR A 147 8.70 10.11 -16.00
CA THR A 147 9.86 10.98 -15.71
C THR A 147 10.05 11.24 -14.21
N VAL A 148 8.96 11.29 -13.43
CA VAL A 148 9.00 11.61 -12.00
C VAL A 148 8.98 10.33 -11.16
N VAL A 149 7.98 9.47 -11.39
CA VAL A 149 7.77 8.31 -10.53
C VAL A 149 8.68 7.16 -10.93
N ASN A 150 8.56 6.67 -12.17
CA ASN A 150 9.27 5.46 -12.59
C ASN A 150 10.78 5.63 -12.65
N LYS A 151 11.25 6.78 -13.13
CA LYS A 151 12.69 7.09 -13.25
C LYS A 151 13.35 7.24 -11.88
N ASP A 152 12.69 7.89 -10.93
CA ASP A 152 13.25 8.25 -9.64
C ASP A 152 12.80 7.29 -8.50
N THR A 153 12.00 6.23 -8.79
CA THR A 153 11.37 5.33 -7.82
C THR A 153 12.32 4.82 -6.73
N THR A 154 13.55 4.42 -7.11
CA THR A 154 14.54 3.84 -6.18
C THR A 154 15.66 4.81 -5.81
N GLN A 155 15.49 6.10 -6.04
CA GLN A 155 16.48 7.13 -5.74
C GLN A 155 16.09 7.94 -4.50
N PRO A 156 16.48 7.54 -3.26
CA PRO A 156 16.02 8.20 -2.03
C PRO A 156 16.35 9.70 -1.98
N SER A 157 17.43 10.14 -2.64
CA SER A 157 17.83 11.54 -2.72
C SER A 157 16.82 12.43 -3.45
N LYS A 158 15.95 11.85 -4.28
CA LYS A 158 14.91 12.57 -5.05
C LYS A 158 13.63 12.78 -4.26
N TRP A 159 13.47 12.09 -3.15
CA TRP A 159 12.26 12.07 -2.35
C TRP A 159 12.48 12.63 -0.96
N GLU A 160 11.50 13.35 -0.47
CA GLU A 160 11.37 13.78 0.91
C GLU A 160 10.18 13.04 1.52
N ARG A 161 10.41 12.29 2.61
CA ARG A 161 9.30 11.68 3.32
C ARG A 161 8.55 12.76 4.12
N VAL A 162 7.31 13.02 3.73
CA VAL A 162 6.46 14.04 4.37
C VAL A 162 5.59 13.46 5.48
N MET A 163 5.28 12.16 5.41
CA MET A 163 4.46 11.50 6.42
C MET A 163 4.80 10.01 6.51
N ARG A 164 4.63 9.44 7.69
CA ARG A 164 4.57 8.00 7.93
C ARG A 164 3.32 7.67 8.71
N VAL A 165 2.52 6.73 8.19
CA VAL A 165 1.50 6.05 8.98
C VAL A 165 2.15 4.84 9.63
N PRO A 166 2.32 4.83 10.98
CA PRO A 166 2.97 3.72 11.66
C PRO A 166 2.17 2.43 11.53
N ILE A 167 2.88 1.32 11.42
CA ILE A 167 2.26 0.00 11.50
C ILE A 167 1.64 -0.21 12.88
N ARG A 168 0.44 -0.77 12.90
CA ARG A 168 -0.24 -1.23 14.10
C ARG A 168 -1.07 -2.46 13.76
N PHE A 169 -1.05 -3.48 14.61
CA PHE A 169 -1.90 -4.66 14.42
C PHE A 169 -3.37 -4.25 14.33
N ASN A 170 -4.08 -4.82 13.36
CA ASN A 170 -5.49 -4.54 13.07
C ASN A 170 -5.80 -3.07 12.69
N ARG A 171 -4.82 -2.34 12.18
CA ARG A 171 -5.04 -1.03 11.57
C ARG A 171 -5.28 -1.17 10.08
N LEU A 172 -6.38 -0.59 9.60
CA LEU A 172 -6.60 -0.37 8.18
C LEU A 172 -6.19 1.06 7.82
N LEU A 173 -5.29 1.19 6.88
CA LEU A 173 -4.95 2.44 6.22
C LEU A 173 -5.61 2.44 4.84
N LEU A 174 -6.44 3.44 4.56
CA LEU A 174 -7.02 3.72 3.25
C LEU A 174 -6.48 5.03 2.72
N PHE A 175 -6.13 5.09 1.44
CA PHE A 175 -5.56 6.32 0.87
C PHE A 175 -5.81 6.44 -0.63
N SER A 176 -5.71 7.67 -1.13
CA SER A 176 -5.73 7.93 -2.57
C SER A 176 -4.52 7.29 -3.23
N PRO A 177 -4.69 6.40 -4.21
CA PRO A 177 -3.60 5.65 -4.85
C PRO A 177 -2.63 6.54 -5.64
N TRP A 178 -3.05 7.76 -5.96
CA TRP A 178 -2.26 8.76 -6.68
C TRP A 178 -1.20 9.46 -5.83
N GLN A 179 -1.26 9.34 -4.50
CA GLN A 179 -0.22 9.83 -3.60
C GLN A 179 1.08 9.04 -3.78
N PHE A 180 2.20 9.73 -3.80
CA PHE A 180 3.51 9.08 -3.85
C PHE A 180 3.78 8.38 -2.54
N HIS A 181 3.85 7.06 -2.57
CA HIS A 181 3.97 6.25 -1.36
C HIS A 181 4.89 5.06 -1.53
N ASN A 182 5.30 4.48 -0.42
CA ASN A 182 6.02 3.21 -0.36
C ASN A 182 5.80 2.53 0.98
N SER A 183 5.96 1.21 1.01
CA SER A 183 6.08 0.50 2.28
C SER A 183 7.39 0.89 2.96
N ALA A 184 7.34 1.09 4.27
CA ALA A 184 8.57 1.13 5.04
C ALA A 184 9.26 -0.26 5.02
N PRO A 185 10.57 -0.34 5.38
CA PRO A 185 11.32 -1.59 5.36
C PRO A 185 10.62 -2.73 6.09
N GLY A 186 10.81 -3.94 5.59
CA GLY A 186 10.41 -5.16 6.29
C GLY A 186 11.21 -5.37 7.58
N PHE A 187 10.70 -6.22 8.44
CA PHE A 187 11.32 -6.58 9.72
C PHE A 187 11.11 -8.08 10.01
N GLY A 188 11.64 -8.55 11.13
CA GLY A 188 11.59 -9.97 11.46
C GLY A 188 12.53 -10.83 10.59
N THR A 189 12.71 -12.08 10.99
CA THR A 189 13.59 -13.03 10.31
C THR A 189 12.85 -14.27 9.80
N ASP A 190 11.61 -14.41 10.17
CA ASP A 190 10.73 -15.53 9.86
C ASP A 190 9.30 -15.05 9.61
N PRO A 191 8.40 -15.89 9.05
CA PRO A 191 7.01 -15.49 8.73
C PRO A 191 6.23 -14.99 9.94
N GLU A 192 6.45 -15.54 11.12
CA GLU A 192 5.72 -15.15 12.33
C GLU A 192 6.11 -13.76 12.82
N SER A 193 7.38 -13.40 12.72
CA SER A 193 7.90 -12.10 13.16
C SER A 193 7.97 -11.06 12.05
N GLY A 194 7.68 -11.44 10.82
CA GLY A 194 7.77 -10.58 9.64
C GLY A 194 6.67 -9.54 9.52
N ARG A 195 6.90 -8.56 8.66
CA ARG A 195 5.87 -7.58 8.28
C ARG A 195 4.83 -8.28 7.41
N LEU A 196 3.65 -8.51 7.97
CA LEU A 196 2.51 -9.12 7.30
C LEU A 196 1.41 -8.08 7.08
N VAL A 197 0.95 -7.95 5.84
CA VAL A 197 -0.15 -7.06 5.47
C VAL A 197 -1.07 -7.73 4.46
N MET A 198 -2.33 -7.28 4.42
CA MET A 198 -3.27 -7.56 3.34
C MET A 198 -3.34 -6.32 2.46
N LEU A 199 -3.19 -6.51 1.15
CA LEU A 199 -3.26 -5.47 0.13
C LEU A 199 -4.69 -5.32 -0.36
N LEU A 200 -5.17 -4.09 -0.44
CA LEU A 200 -6.52 -3.80 -0.86
C LEU A 200 -6.49 -2.74 -1.97
N PHE A 201 -7.02 -3.10 -3.12
CA PHE A 201 -7.16 -2.21 -4.27
C PHE A 201 -8.62 -2.18 -4.68
N PHE A 202 -9.22 -1.00 -4.68
CA PHE A 202 -10.65 -0.86 -4.94
C PHE A 202 -10.91 -0.13 -6.25
N ALA A 203 -11.96 -0.56 -6.94
CA ALA A 203 -12.65 0.16 -7.99
C ALA A 203 -14.01 0.63 -7.46
N LYS A 204 -14.63 1.61 -8.12
CA LYS A 204 -16.04 1.90 -7.87
C LYS A 204 -16.86 0.67 -8.29
N ALA A 205 -17.82 0.27 -7.44
CA ALA A 205 -18.75 -0.78 -7.82
C ALA A 205 -19.52 -0.36 -9.08
N LYS A 206 -19.71 -1.31 -9.98
CA LYS A 206 -20.61 -1.11 -11.14
C LYS A 206 -22.03 -1.11 -10.59
N GLY A 207 -22.75 -0.03 -10.76
CA GLY A 207 -24.17 0.07 -10.45
C GLY A 207 -25.02 -0.81 -11.37
#